data_ec21f30f80d70c65a99d40849d64749f
#
_entry.id   ec21f30f80d70c65a99d40849d64749f
#
_cell.length_a   1.000
_cell.length_b   1.000
_cell.length_c   1.000
_cell.angle_alpha   90.00
_cell.angle_beta   90.00
_cell.angle_gamma   90.00
#
_symmetry.space_group_name_H-M   'P 1'
#
loop_
_entity.id
_entity.type
_entity.pdbx_description
1 polymer ?
#
loop_
_entity_poly.entity_id
_entity_poly.type
_entity_poly.pdbx_seq_one_letter_code
_entity_poly.pdbx_strand_id
1 'polypeptide(L)'
;MKLPQTGGCQCGKIRYEISEAPRLVYTCHCTECQRLTSSAFSIALAVAGFRLTGDEPQPFESIADSGRVKIRWVCPECGCWLFSTCKPGDGLHRVRAGTLDDTSWLCPTMHFWTRSKQPWITLPGADQTCETQPG
;
A
#
# COMPACT_ATOMS: atom_id res chain seq x y z
N MET A 1 -17.88 3.77 1.29
CA MET A 1 -16.77 4.71 0.97
C MET A 1 -17.27 5.80 0.06
N LYS A 2 -16.95 7.04 0.39
CA LYS A 2 -17.35 8.21 -0.40
C LYS A 2 -16.19 8.67 -1.27
N LEU A 3 -16.41 8.88 -2.56
CA LEU A 3 -15.41 9.39 -3.49
C LEU A 3 -15.59 10.89 -3.73
N PRO A 4 -14.51 11.65 -3.99
CA PRO A 4 -13.11 11.17 -3.96
C PRO A 4 -12.60 10.96 -2.55
N GLN A 5 -11.65 10.06 -2.40
CA GLN A 5 -10.90 9.92 -1.16
C GLN A 5 -9.61 10.74 -1.27
N THR A 6 -9.16 11.31 -0.15
CA THR A 6 -7.92 12.07 -0.12
C THR A 6 -6.99 11.52 0.97
N GLY A 7 -5.73 11.86 0.85
CA GLY A 7 -4.73 11.47 1.83
C GLY A 7 -3.43 12.19 1.61
N GLY A 8 -2.43 11.85 2.41
CA GLY A 8 -1.12 12.46 2.32
C GLY A 8 -0.16 11.99 3.40
N CYS A 9 1.03 12.58 3.40
CA CYS A 9 2.07 12.24 4.35
C CYS A 9 1.88 12.94 5.69
N GLN A 10 2.70 12.54 6.66
CA GLN A 10 2.63 13.07 8.03
C GLN A 10 2.79 14.60 8.08
N CYS A 11 3.71 15.18 7.29
CA CYS A 11 3.95 16.62 7.32
C CYS A 11 3.01 17.43 6.41
N GLY A 12 2.20 16.75 5.59
CA GLY A 12 1.25 17.40 4.68
C GLY A 12 1.84 17.90 3.36
N LYS A 13 3.14 17.76 3.15
CA LYS A 13 3.79 18.22 1.91
C LYS A 13 3.31 17.45 0.69
N ILE A 14 3.12 16.13 0.83
CA ILE A 14 2.63 15.26 -0.23
C ILE A 14 1.15 15.01 0.00
N ARG A 15 0.33 15.28 -1.02
CA ARG A 15 -1.12 15.06 -0.98
C ARG A 15 -1.57 14.35 -2.23
N TYR A 16 -2.63 13.56 -2.13
CA TYR A 16 -3.17 12.84 -3.27
C TYR A 16 -4.70 12.74 -3.18
N GLU A 17 -5.28 12.38 -4.32
CA GLU A 17 -6.71 12.15 -4.46
C GLU A 17 -6.95 10.83 -5.19
N ILE A 18 -7.90 10.06 -4.70
CA ILE A 18 -8.34 8.81 -5.31
C ILE A 18 -9.76 9.02 -5.82
N SER A 19 -9.95 8.89 -7.13
CA SER A 19 -11.23 9.16 -7.80
C SER A 19 -12.07 7.93 -8.11
N GLU A 20 -11.49 6.72 -7.93
CA GLU A 20 -12.18 5.46 -8.20
C GLU A 20 -12.06 4.52 -7.01
N ALA A 21 -13.04 3.65 -6.82
CA ALA A 21 -12.99 2.65 -5.76
C ALA A 21 -11.78 1.72 -5.93
N PRO A 22 -11.11 1.32 -4.82
CA PRO A 22 -9.99 0.38 -4.91
C PRO A 22 -10.44 -0.94 -5.54
N ARG A 23 -9.59 -1.51 -6.38
CA ARG A 23 -9.82 -2.85 -6.95
C ARG A 23 -9.53 -3.93 -5.93
N LEU A 24 -8.65 -3.64 -4.96
CA LEU A 24 -8.28 -4.57 -3.92
C LEU A 24 -7.80 -3.79 -2.70
N VAL A 25 -8.19 -4.27 -1.51
CA VAL A 25 -7.66 -3.79 -0.22
C VAL A 25 -7.05 -5.00 0.47
N TYR A 26 -5.76 -4.96 0.73
CA TYR A 26 -5.05 -6.13 1.21
C TYR A 26 -3.97 -5.80 2.23
N THR A 27 -3.58 -6.82 3.00
CA THR A 27 -2.39 -6.74 3.85
C THR A 27 -1.27 -7.54 3.21
N CYS A 28 -0.02 -7.17 3.51
CA CYS A 28 1.14 -7.91 3.08
C CYS A 28 2.04 -8.17 4.30
N HIS A 29 2.25 -9.44 4.61
CA HIS A 29 3.01 -9.89 5.77
C HIS A 29 4.45 -10.27 5.45
N CYS A 30 4.96 -9.94 4.26
CA CYS A 30 6.35 -10.27 3.89
C CYS A 30 7.33 -9.53 4.80
N THR A 31 8.53 -10.08 4.95
CA THR A 31 9.55 -9.50 5.82
C THR A 31 9.98 -8.11 5.35
N GLU A 32 9.96 -7.84 4.06
CA GLU A 32 10.24 -6.52 3.51
C GLU A 32 9.19 -5.50 3.99
N CYS A 33 7.90 -5.82 3.89
CA CYS A 33 6.84 -4.94 4.39
C CYS A 33 6.93 -4.72 5.88
N GLN A 34 7.27 -5.76 6.64
CA GLN A 34 7.48 -5.62 8.08
C GLN A 34 8.59 -4.62 8.39
N ARG A 35 9.72 -4.71 7.68
CA ARG A 35 10.84 -3.78 7.88
C ARG A 35 10.52 -2.37 7.42
N LEU A 36 9.89 -2.22 6.25
CA LEU A 36 9.59 -0.90 5.70
C LEU A 36 8.56 -0.13 6.53
N THR A 37 7.62 -0.84 7.16
CA THR A 37 6.62 -0.21 8.02
C THR A 37 7.01 -0.17 9.49
N SER A 38 8.08 -0.90 9.85
CA SER A 38 8.45 -1.11 11.26
C SER A 38 7.28 -1.68 12.06
N SER A 39 6.49 -2.57 11.44
CA SER A 39 5.29 -3.13 12.02
C SER A 39 5.09 -4.57 11.57
N ALA A 40 3.94 -5.13 11.84
CA ALA A 40 3.65 -6.53 11.55
C ALA A 40 3.31 -6.78 10.07
N PHE A 41 2.75 -5.79 9.38
CA PHE A 41 2.37 -5.90 7.97
C PHE A 41 2.09 -4.51 7.38
N SER A 42 2.00 -4.43 6.06
CA SER A 42 1.53 -3.24 5.37
C SER A 42 0.08 -3.44 4.93
N ILE A 43 -0.66 -2.34 4.78
CA ILE A 43 -2.01 -2.34 4.23
C ILE A 43 -2.01 -1.48 2.98
N ALA A 44 -2.52 -2.01 1.88
CA ALA A 44 -2.51 -1.31 0.61
C ALA A 44 -3.86 -1.32 -0.08
N LEU A 45 -4.10 -0.24 -0.82
CA LEU A 45 -5.22 -0.10 -1.74
C LEU A 45 -4.66 -0.14 -3.16
N ALA A 46 -5.11 -1.06 -3.99
CA ALA A 46 -4.75 -1.07 -5.41
C ALA A 46 -5.76 -0.21 -6.16
N VAL A 47 -5.34 0.97 -6.61
CA VAL A 47 -6.25 1.95 -7.24
C VAL A 47 -5.76 2.36 -8.62
N ALA A 48 -6.70 2.57 -9.55
CA ALA A 48 -6.41 3.06 -10.89
C ALA A 48 -6.54 4.59 -10.96
N GLY A 49 -7.49 5.16 -10.27
CA GLY A 49 -7.75 6.61 -10.29
C GLY A 49 -6.97 7.33 -9.18
N PHE A 50 -5.69 7.59 -9.42
CA PHE A 50 -4.81 8.23 -8.43
C PHE A 50 -4.19 9.49 -9.04
N ARG A 51 -4.14 10.57 -8.27
CA ARG A 51 -3.54 11.83 -8.69
C ARG A 51 -2.85 12.52 -7.52
N LEU A 52 -1.61 12.93 -7.71
CA LEU A 52 -0.91 13.79 -6.75
C LEU A 52 -1.48 15.21 -6.82
N THR A 53 -1.76 15.80 -5.67
CA THR A 53 -2.31 17.16 -5.57
C THR A 53 -1.40 18.12 -4.80
N GLY A 54 -0.35 17.60 -4.16
CA GLY A 54 0.68 18.37 -3.47
C GLY A 54 2.01 18.27 -4.18
N ASP A 55 3.10 18.30 -3.41
CA ASP A 55 4.45 18.18 -3.95
C ASP A 55 4.74 16.75 -4.38
N GLU A 56 5.86 16.54 -5.06
CA GLU A 56 6.24 15.22 -5.57
C GLU A 56 7.02 14.41 -4.53
N PRO A 57 6.70 13.12 -4.38
CA PRO A 57 7.47 12.22 -3.52
C PRO A 57 8.78 11.78 -4.19
N GLN A 58 9.65 11.16 -3.41
CA GLN A 58 10.93 10.63 -3.84
C GLN A 58 10.82 9.12 -4.08
N PRO A 59 11.36 8.59 -5.21
CA PRO A 59 11.31 7.17 -5.50
C PRO A 59 12.47 6.40 -4.88
N PHE A 60 12.19 5.14 -4.48
CA PHE A 60 13.20 4.15 -4.10
C PHE A 60 12.88 2.87 -4.87
N GLU A 61 13.82 2.41 -5.70
CA GLU A 61 13.61 1.22 -6.51
C GLU A 61 14.18 -0.03 -5.84
N SER A 62 13.49 -1.16 -6.01
CA SER A 62 13.97 -2.48 -5.66
C SER A 62 13.42 -3.49 -6.68
N ILE A 63 14.01 -4.71 -6.69
CA ILE A 63 13.60 -5.75 -7.63
C ILE A 63 12.83 -6.82 -6.87
N ALA A 64 11.61 -7.10 -7.33
CA ALA A 64 10.79 -8.19 -6.77
C ALA A 64 11.31 -9.55 -7.24
N ASP A 65 10.90 -10.61 -6.55
CA ASP A 65 11.26 -11.99 -6.92
C ASP A 65 10.83 -12.33 -8.36
N SER A 66 9.76 -11.70 -8.85
CA SER A 66 9.28 -11.85 -10.22
C SER A 66 10.18 -11.17 -11.27
N GLY A 67 11.18 -10.40 -10.85
CA GLY A 67 12.01 -9.59 -11.75
C GLY A 67 11.45 -8.21 -12.05
N ARG A 68 10.22 -7.90 -11.63
CA ARG A 68 9.65 -6.56 -11.82
C ARG A 68 10.34 -5.56 -10.91
N VAL A 69 10.49 -4.33 -11.37
CA VAL A 69 11.01 -3.24 -10.55
C VAL A 69 9.86 -2.67 -9.73
N LYS A 70 10.02 -2.68 -8.42
CA LYS A 70 9.09 -2.04 -7.48
C LYS A 70 9.61 -0.65 -7.15
N ILE A 71 8.74 0.35 -7.14
CA ILE A 71 9.09 1.72 -6.81
C ILE A 71 8.27 2.14 -5.60
N ARG A 72 8.97 2.43 -4.50
CA ARG A 72 8.35 2.95 -3.28
C ARG A 72 8.48 4.47 -3.28
N TRP A 73 7.37 5.18 -3.15
CA TRP A 73 7.32 6.64 -3.18
C TRP A 73 7.15 7.19 -1.77
N VAL A 74 8.09 8.01 -1.35
CA VAL A 74 8.26 8.45 0.05
C VAL A 74 8.36 9.97 0.09
N CYS A 75 7.81 10.59 1.14
CA CYS A 75 7.99 12.03 1.35
C CYS A 75 9.45 12.32 1.73
N PRO A 76 10.15 13.19 1.00
CA PRO A 76 11.54 13.51 1.32
C PRO A 76 11.71 14.29 2.63
N GLU A 77 10.66 14.94 3.12
CA GLU A 77 10.71 15.73 4.36
C GLU A 77 10.42 14.90 5.61
N CYS A 78 9.35 14.11 5.61
CA CYS A 78 8.95 13.36 6.80
C CYS A 78 9.20 11.87 6.73
N GLY A 79 9.61 11.33 5.57
CA GLY A 79 9.91 9.92 5.39
C GLY A 79 8.70 9.00 5.26
N CYS A 80 7.50 9.54 5.21
CA CYS A 80 6.29 8.74 5.11
C CYS A 80 6.22 7.99 3.77
N TRP A 81 6.01 6.69 3.81
CA TRP A 81 5.79 5.88 2.63
C TRP A 81 4.32 6.00 2.20
N LEU A 82 4.07 6.61 1.03
CA LEU A 82 2.71 6.91 0.58
C LEU A 82 2.14 5.85 -0.33
N PHE A 83 2.90 5.43 -1.34
CA PHE A 83 2.41 4.46 -2.31
C PHE A 83 3.56 3.79 -3.04
N SER A 84 3.23 2.73 -3.77
CA SER A 84 4.18 2.03 -4.64
C SER A 84 3.61 1.86 -6.04
N THR A 85 4.50 1.85 -7.02
CA THR A 85 4.21 1.52 -8.40
C THR A 85 5.21 0.45 -8.87
N CYS A 86 5.10 0.00 -10.11
CA CYS A 86 6.04 -0.99 -10.66
C CYS A 86 6.41 -0.66 -12.11
N LYS A 87 7.51 -1.26 -12.57
CA LYS A 87 7.94 -1.22 -13.97
C LYS A 87 8.08 -2.66 -14.47
N PRO A 88 7.51 -3.01 -15.63
CA PRO A 88 6.59 -2.18 -16.42
C PRO A 88 5.32 -1.87 -15.61
N GLY A 89 4.72 -0.70 -15.88
CA GLY A 89 3.55 -0.24 -15.18
C GLY A 89 2.32 -1.09 -15.47
N ASP A 90 1.47 -1.25 -14.47
CA ASP A 90 0.19 -1.97 -14.60
C ASP A 90 -1.03 -1.04 -14.45
N GLY A 91 -0.79 0.28 -14.41
CA GLY A 91 -1.84 1.28 -14.27
C GLY A 91 -2.35 1.44 -12.83
N LEU A 92 -1.78 0.74 -11.89
CA LEU A 92 -2.22 0.78 -10.50
C LEU A 92 -1.21 1.49 -9.60
N HIS A 93 -1.74 2.21 -8.62
CA HIS A 93 -0.98 2.75 -7.49
C HIS A 93 -1.40 1.96 -6.26
N ARG A 94 -0.42 1.46 -5.53
CA ARG A 94 -0.66 0.72 -4.28
C ARG A 94 -0.47 1.67 -3.12
N VAL A 95 -1.57 2.30 -2.74
CA VAL A 95 -1.57 3.35 -1.72
C VAL A 95 -1.50 2.72 -0.34
N ARG A 96 -0.60 3.24 0.50
CA ARG A 96 -0.51 2.78 1.91
C ARG A 96 -1.72 3.31 2.66
N ALA A 97 -2.54 2.40 3.17
CA ALA A 97 -3.87 2.72 3.68
C ALA A 97 -3.85 3.70 4.86
N GLY A 98 -2.81 3.66 5.70
CA GLY A 98 -2.68 4.57 6.83
C GLY A 98 -2.50 6.04 6.44
N THR A 99 -2.21 6.34 5.17
CA THR A 99 -2.08 7.72 4.69
C THR A 99 -3.40 8.34 4.26
N LEU A 100 -4.50 7.58 4.25
CA LEU A 100 -5.83 8.11 3.97
C LEU A 100 -6.27 9.07 5.07
N ASP A 101 -6.97 10.14 4.69
CA ASP A 101 -7.57 11.07 5.64
C ASP A 101 -8.72 10.41 6.42
N ASP A 102 -9.47 9.51 5.76
CA ASP A 102 -10.57 8.77 6.35
C ASP A 102 -10.33 7.27 6.21
N THR A 103 -10.06 6.59 7.32
CA THR A 103 -9.87 5.14 7.38
C THR A 103 -11.07 4.40 7.94
N SER A 104 -12.17 5.10 8.23
CA SER A 104 -13.33 4.49 8.91
C SER A 104 -14.00 3.38 8.10
N TRP A 105 -13.88 3.42 6.79
CA TRP A 105 -14.46 2.42 5.87
C TRP A 105 -13.49 1.28 5.56
N LEU A 106 -12.22 1.39 5.98
CA LEU A 106 -11.16 0.46 5.59
C LEU A 106 -11.37 -0.92 6.21
N CYS A 107 -11.37 -1.94 5.36
CA CYS A 107 -11.52 -3.32 5.82
C CYS A 107 -10.82 -4.26 4.81
N PRO A 108 -9.52 -4.58 5.02
CA PRO A 108 -8.85 -5.54 4.13
C PRO A 108 -9.45 -6.93 4.30
N THR A 109 -9.67 -7.62 3.19
CA THR A 109 -10.22 -8.98 3.17
C THR A 109 -9.32 -9.96 2.43
N MET A 110 -8.14 -9.52 2.00
CA MET A 110 -7.14 -10.32 1.32
C MET A 110 -5.81 -10.15 2.06
N HIS A 111 -5.09 -11.25 2.27
CA HIS A 111 -3.84 -11.23 3.02
C HIS A 111 -2.76 -11.99 2.26
N PHE A 112 -1.66 -11.31 1.92
CA PHE A 112 -0.54 -11.89 1.19
C PHE A 112 0.64 -12.18 2.10
N TRP A 113 1.46 -13.17 1.69
CA TRP A 113 2.67 -13.59 2.40
C TRP A 113 2.38 -14.07 3.81
N THR A 114 1.30 -14.82 3.96
CA THR A 114 0.88 -15.31 5.29
C THR A 114 1.87 -16.27 5.91
N ARG A 115 2.74 -16.91 5.10
CA ARG A 115 3.80 -17.78 5.67
C ARG A 115 4.83 -17.00 6.49
N SER A 116 4.95 -15.69 6.27
CA SER A 116 5.85 -14.81 7.04
C SER A 116 5.11 -14.02 8.12
N LYS A 117 3.81 -14.25 8.26
CA LYS A 117 2.97 -13.57 9.24
C LYS A 117 3.49 -13.82 10.66
N GLN A 118 3.50 -12.76 11.48
CA GLN A 118 3.87 -12.90 12.89
C GLN A 118 2.84 -13.80 13.62
N PRO A 119 3.30 -14.71 14.48
CA PRO A 119 2.42 -15.76 15.04
C PRO A 119 1.24 -15.28 15.88
N TRP A 120 1.35 -14.09 16.48
CA TRP A 120 0.29 -13.53 17.33
C TRP A 120 -0.91 -13.02 16.54
N ILE A 121 -0.79 -12.85 15.22
CA ILE A 121 -1.85 -12.32 14.37
C ILE A 121 -2.79 -13.46 13.97
N THR A 122 -4.08 -13.27 14.22
CA THR A 122 -5.13 -14.16 13.75
C THR A 122 -5.93 -13.48 12.65
N LEU A 123 -6.01 -14.13 11.48
CA LEU A 123 -6.77 -13.60 10.35
C LEU A 123 -8.19 -14.16 10.37
N PRO A 124 -9.22 -13.35 9.97
CA PRO A 124 -10.58 -13.86 9.87
C PRO A 124 -10.66 -15.05 8.91
N GLY A 125 -11.36 -16.11 9.29
CA GLY A 125 -11.46 -17.32 8.50
C GLY A 125 -12.18 -17.17 7.16
N ALA A 126 -13.01 -16.14 7.02
CA ALA A 126 -13.70 -15.82 5.77
C ALA A 126 -12.83 -15.08 4.76
N ASP A 127 -11.68 -14.52 5.21
CA ASP A 127 -10.81 -13.74 4.33
C ASP A 127 -10.00 -14.64 3.41
N GLN A 128 -9.62 -14.10 2.25
CA GLN A 128 -8.75 -14.79 1.30
C GLN A 128 -7.29 -14.61 1.72
N THR A 129 -6.50 -15.67 1.55
CA THR A 129 -5.08 -15.65 1.93
C THR A 129 -4.23 -16.25 0.83
N CYS A 130 -2.98 -15.74 0.71
CA CYS A 130 -1.95 -16.32 -0.13
C CYS A 130 -0.68 -16.47 0.71
N GLU A 131 -0.08 -17.67 0.68
CA GLU A 131 1.14 -17.93 1.45
C GLU A 131 2.33 -17.10 0.97
N THR A 132 2.32 -16.74 -0.31
CA THR A 132 3.35 -15.91 -0.96
C THR A 132 2.66 -14.84 -1.80
N GLN A 133 3.36 -14.33 -2.83
CA GLN A 133 2.78 -13.38 -3.78
C GLN A 133 1.77 -14.10 -4.67
N PRO A 134 0.59 -13.50 -4.93
CA PRO A 134 -0.35 -14.07 -5.89
C PRO A 134 0.27 -14.10 -7.29
N GLY A 135 0.02 -15.17 -8.01
CA GLY A 135 0.61 -15.48 -9.32
C GLY A 135 0.34 -14.49 -10.43
#